data_9cd67c086905635d5fafec502e2006ab
#
_entry.id   9cd67c086905635d5fafec502e2006ab
#
_cell.length_a   1.000
_cell.length_b   1.000
_cell.length_c   1.000
_cell.angle_alpha   90.00
_cell.angle_beta   90.00
_cell.angle_gamma   90.00
#
_symmetry.space_group_name_H-M   'P 1'
#
loop_
_entity.id
_entity.type
_entity.pdbx_description
1 polymer ?
#
loop_
_entity_poly.entity_id
_entity_poly.type
_entity_poly.pdbx_seq_one_letter_code
_entity_poly.pdbx_strand_id
1 'polypeptide(L)'
;DFTDNTFDIIVGRGIIHHLNLKRIYSETSRILKGNGHAIFMEPLGHNPIINLYRKLTPDIRTSDEHPLMRKDLKLLKKYFHNVDIQYFSFFTLFAVPFRNLFIFNPLFKILYLIDQLILKIPLIRDWAWVVVIKAYNPIK
;
A
#
# COMPACT_ATOMS: atom_id res chain seq x y z
N ASP A 1 14.50 -5.63 20.50
CA ASP A 1 13.13 -5.38 20.96
C ASP A 1 13.03 -3.93 21.43
N PHE A 2 11.97 -3.21 20.98
CA PHE A 2 11.72 -1.82 21.39
C PHE A 2 10.71 -1.79 22.54
N THR A 3 10.85 -0.79 23.41
CA THR A 3 9.88 -0.53 24.48
C THR A 3 8.59 0.09 23.92
N ASP A 4 7.52 0.08 24.71
CA ASP A 4 6.26 0.73 24.37
C ASP A 4 6.48 2.24 24.18
N ASN A 5 5.69 2.87 23.30
CA ASN A 5 5.69 4.33 23.12
C ASN A 5 7.07 4.92 22.78
N THR A 6 7.85 4.23 21.96
CA THR A 6 9.22 4.65 21.61
C THR A 6 9.24 5.65 20.45
N PHE A 7 8.45 5.38 19.39
CA PHE A 7 8.57 6.09 18.12
C PHE A 7 7.47 7.12 17.89
N ASP A 8 7.83 8.24 17.32
CA ASP A 8 6.90 9.26 16.82
C ASP A 8 6.39 8.89 15.42
N ILE A 9 7.27 8.30 14.58
CA ILE A 9 6.94 7.91 13.22
C ILE A 9 7.57 6.56 12.91
N ILE A 10 6.79 5.68 12.28
CA ILE A 10 7.26 4.42 11.70
C ILE A 10 6.94 4.46 10.21
N VAL A 11 7.94 4.17 9.36
CA VAL A 11 7.78 4.13 7.91
C VAL A 11 8.19 2.77 7.39
N GLY A 12 7.33 2.16 6.55
CA GLY A 12 7.61 0.91 5.86
C GLY A 12 7.25 1.01 4.38
N ARG A 13 8.11 0.47 3.51
CA ARG A 13 7.84 0.40 2.08
C ARG A 13 8.12 -1.00 1.56
N GLY A 14 7.08 -1.63 1.00
CA GLY A 14 7.21 -2.96 0.42
C GLY A 14 7.68 -4.01 1.42
N ILE A 15 7.23 -3.95 2.66
CA ILE A 15 7.70 -4.82 3.75
C ILE A 15 6.58 -5.58 4.45
N ILE A 16 5.45 -4.93 4.75
CA ILE A 16 4.44 -5.58 5.59
C ILE A 16 3.71 -6.72 4.86
N HIS A 17 3.69 -6.71 3.53
CA HIS A 17 3.13 -7.79 2.72
C HIS A 17 3.95 -9.09 2.72
N HIS A 18 5.13 -9.10 3.35
CA HIS A 18 5.93 -10.30 3.66
C HIS A 18 5.74 -10.76 5.10
N LEU A 19 4.99 -10.04 5.94
CA LEU A 19 4.93 -10.26 7.37
C LEU A 19 3.54 -10.74 7.82
N ASN A 20 3.49 -11.32 9.02
CA ASN A 20 2.20 -11.57 9.65
C ASN A 20 1.53 -10.26 10.06
N LEU A 21 0.48 -9.88 9.35
CA LEU A 21 -0.18 -8.58 9.50
C LEU A 21 -0.76 -8.34 10.89
N LYS A 22 -1.28 -9.38 11.55
CA LYS A 22 -1.80 -9.23 12.93
C LYS A 22 -0.67 -8.87 13.89
N ARG A 23 0.47 -9.57 13.77
CA ARG A 23 1.64 -9.32 14.61
C ARG A 23 2.26 -7.95 14.36
N ILE A 24 2.47 -7.58 13.08
CA ILE A 24 3.11 -6.30 12.76
C ILE A 24 2.23 -5.11 13.11
N TYR A 25 0.90 -5.18 12.92
CA TYR A 25 0.01 -4.09 13.29
C TYR A 25 -0.09 -3.92 14.82
N SER A 26 -0.15 -5.03 15.57
CA SER A 26 -0.11 -5.02 17.04
C SER A 26 1.21 -4.42 17.55
N GLU A 27 2.32 -4.87 17.02
CA GLU A 27 3.65 -4.38 17.42
C GLU A 27 3.85 -2.91 17.06
N THR A 28 3.44 -2.51 15.85
CA THR A 28 3.48 -1.10 15.43
C THR A 28 2.64 -0.22 16.36
N SER A 29 1.43 -0.67 16.72
CA SER A 29 0.58 0.05 17.68
C SER A 29 1.26 0.17 19.04
N ARG A 30 1.90 -0.90 19.54
CA ARG A 30 2.57 -0.93 20.85
C ARG A 30 3.72 0.05 20.94
N ILE A 31 4.62 0.04 19.94
CA ILE A 31 5.86 0.83 19.96
C ILE A 31 5.70 2.30 19.53
N LEU A 32 4.58 2.64 18.86
CA LEU A 32 4.23 4.03 18.54
C LEU A 32 3.79 4.79 19.78
N LYS A 33 4.17 6.05 19.89
CA LYS A 33 3.61 7.00 20.88
C LYS A 33 2.13 7.25 20.58
N GLY A 34 1.36 7.70 21.57
CA GLY A 34 -0.08 7.95 21.42
C GLY A 34 -0.46 8.91 20.30
N ASN A 35 0.40 9.90 20.01
CA ASN A 35 0.25 10.85 18.89
C ASN A 35 1.12 10.49 17.67
N GLY A 36 1.74 9.31 17.68
CA GLY A 36 2.61 8.85 16.59
C GLY A 36 1.87 8.40 15.35
N HIS A 37 2.59 8.26 14.24
CA HIS A 37 2.06 7.88 12.94
C HIS A 37 2.84 6.69 12.34
N ALA A 38 2.13 5.70 11.83
CA ALA A 38 2.70 4.66 10.97
C ALA A 38 2.33 4.96 9.51
N ILE A 39 3.30 4.93 8.61
CA ILE A 39 3.12 5.16 7.18
C ILE A 39 3.66 3.95 6.43
N PHE A 40 2.79 3.26 5.69
CA PHE A 40 3.16 2.10 4.89
C PHE A 40 2.82 2.34 3.42
N MET A 41 3.76 1.98 2.53
CA MET A 41 3.54 1.96 1.09
C MET A 41 3.64 0.51 0.59
N GLU A 42 2.53 -0.06 0.13
CA GLU A 42 2.42 -1.50 -0.11
C GLU A 42 1.67 -1.84 -1.40
N PRO A 43 1.98 -2.98 -2.04
CA PRO A 43 1.24 -3.45 -3.20
C PRO A 43 -0.13 -4.01 -2.81
N LEU A 44 -1.14 -3.76 -3.68
CA LEU A 44 -2.45 -4.40 -3.60
C LEU A 44 -2.55 -5.67 -4.44
N GLY A 45 -3.38 -6.60 -3.99
CA GLY A 45 -3.61 -7.89 -4.62
C GLY A 45 -4.84 -7.99 -5.53
N HIS A 46 -5.60 -6.91 -5.71
CA HIS A 46 -6.85 -6.98 -6.49
C HIS A 46 -6.71 -6.66 -7.99
N ASN A 47 -5.60 -6.03 -8.40
CA ASN A 47 -5.40 -5.62 -9.80
C ASN A 47 -5.20 -6.84 -10.72
N PRO A 48 -6.10 -7.09 -11.70
CA PRO A 48 -6.01 -8.28 -12.54
C PRO A 48 -4.79 -8.27 -13.47
N ILE A 49 -4.37 -7.09 -13.94
CA ILE A 49 -3.21 -6.93 -14.85
C ILE A 49 -1.94 -7.26 -14.07
N ILE A 50 -1.79 -6.72 -12.87
CA ILE A 50 -0.65 -6.99 -12.00
C ILE A 50 -0.64 -8.46 -11.56
N ASN A 51 -1.80 -9.05 -11.30
CA ASN A 51 -1.89 -10.47 -10.95
C ASN A 51 -1.52 -11.39 -12.12
N LEU A 52 -1.88 -11.01 -13.35
CA LEU A 52 -1.40 -11.72 -14.54
C LEU A 52 0.13 -11.59 -14.66
N TYR A 53 0.68 -10.39 -14.53
CA TYR A 53 2.13 -10.18 -14.52
C TYR A 53 2.82 -11.02 -13.43
N ARG A 54 2.27 -11.06 -12.21
CA ARG A 54 2.78 -11.89 -11.11
C ARG A 54 2.83 -13.39 -11.48
N LYS A 55 1.82 -13.90 -12.16
CA LYS A 55 1.77 -15.30 -12.63
C LYS A 55 2.80 -15.59 -13.71
N LEU A 56 3.12 -14.61 -14.56
CA LEU A 56 4.09 -14.75 -15.64
C LEU A 56 5.54 -14.58 -15.18
N THR A 57 5.76 -14.08 -13.97
CA THR A 57 7.08 -13.78 -13.42
C THR A 57 7.27 -14.40 -12.02
N PRO A 58 7.15 -15.73 -11.85
CA PRO A 58 7.28 -16.38 -10.54
C PRO A 58 8.68 -16.24 -9.95
N ASP A 59 9.73 -16.27 -10.78
CA ASP A 59 11.13 -16.31 -10.34
C ASP A 59 11.62 -15.03 -9.65
N ILE A 60 10.91 -13.92 -9.82
CA ILE A 60 11.25 -12.64 -9.16
C ILE A 60 10.46 -12.43 -7.86
N ARG A 61 9.79 -13.48 -7.35
CA ARG A 61 8.93 -13.41 -6.18
C ARG A 61 9.41 -14.32 -5.08
N THR A 62 9.14 -13.90 -3.85
CA THR A 62 9.39 -14.73 -2.67
C THR A 62 8.11 -15.46 -2.27
N SER A 63 8.25 -16.65 -1.67
CA SER A 63 7.11 -17.50 -1.28
C SER A 63 6.23 -16.91 -0.17
N ASP A 64 6.75 -15.94 0.58
CA ASP A 64 6.09 -15.24 1.67
C ASP A 64 5.33 -13.99 1.22
N GLU A 65 5.46 -13.59 -0.06
CA GLU A 65 4.80 -12.39 -0.60
C GLU A 65 3.28 -12.59 -0.68
N HIS A 66 2.53 -11.77 0.04
CA HIS A 66 1.07 -11.70 -0.05
C HIS A 66 0.61 -10.24 -0.20
N PRO A 67 0.40 -9.74 -1.42
CA PRO A 67 -0.08 -8.38 -1.64
C PRO A 67 -1.36 -8.10 -0.86
N LEU A 68 -1.46 -6.89 -0.30
CA LEU A 68 -2.54 -6.56 0.62
C LEU A 68 -3.91 -6.65 -0.05
N MET A 69 -4.85 -7.23 0.66
CA MET A 69 -6.25 -7.32 0.26
C MET A 69 -7.10 -6.33 1.07
N ARG A 70 -8.32 -6.04 0.61
CA ARG A 70 -9.26 -5.17 1.33
C ARG A 70 -9.46 -5.57 2.79
N LYS A 71 -9.48 -6.88 3.08
CA LYS A 71 -9.59 -7.41 4.47
C LYS A 71 -8.41 -6.99 5.34
N ASP A 72 -7.22 -6.93 4.76
CA ASP A 72 -5.98 -6.60 5.46
C ASP A 72 -5.93 -5.11 5.82
N LEU A 73 -6.42 -4.25 4.92
CA LEU A 73 -6.61 -2.83 5.19
C LEU A 73 -7.65 -2.58 6.30
N LYS A 74 -8.74 -3.36 6.31
CA LYS A 74 -9.75 -3.27 7.38
C LYS A 74 -9.21 -3.73 8.73
N LEU A 75 -8.26 -4.65 8.74
CA LEU A 75 -7.64 -5.17 9.97
C LEU A 75 -6.93 -4.07 10.76
N LEU A 76 -6.35 -3.06 10.10
CA LEU A 76 -5.70 -1.91 10.75
C LEU A 76 -6.59 -1.19 11.77
N LYS A 77 -7.92 -1.13 11.51
CA LYS A 77 -8.89 -0.50 12.40
C LYS A 77 -9.05 -1.17 13.76
N LYS A 78 -8.46 -2.38 13.95
CA LYS A 78 -8.40 -3.04 15.26
C LYS A 78 -7.24 -2.54 16.13
N TYR A 79 -6.28 -1.84 15.52
CA TYR A 79 -5.06 -1.41 16.17
C TYR A 79 -4.88 0.11 16.16
N PHE A 80 -5.64 0.82 15.31
CA PHE A 80 -5.58 2.27 15.15
C PHE A 80 -6.97 2.88 15.06
N HIS A 81 -7.21 3.95 15.79
CA HIS A 81 -8.48 4.68 15.70
C HIS A 81 -8.66 5.34 14.33
N ASN A 82 -7.58 5.77 13.70
CA ASN A 82 -7.61 6.49 12.43
C ASN A 82 -6.71 5.81 11.39
N VAL A 83 -7.27 5.58 10.20
CA VAL A 83 -6.56 4.98 9.06
C VAL A 83 -6.98 5.71 7.80
N ASP A 84 -6.05 6.47 7.23
CA ASP A 84 -6.20 7.13 5.94
C ASP A 84 -5.50 6.30 4.86
N ILE A 85 -6.16 6.07 3.73
CA ILE A 85 -5.63 5.24 2.64
C ILE A 85 -5.72 6.02 1.34
N GLN A 86 -4.59 6.17 0.67
CA GLN A 86 -4.48 6.73 -0.66
C GLN A 86 -4.07 5.64 -1.65
N TYR A 87 -4.70 5.65 -2.83
CA TYR A 87 -4.55 4.63 -3.86
C TYR A 87 -3.82 5.22 -5.07
N PHE A 88 -2.88 4.45 -5.65
CA PHE A 88 -2.03 4.90 -6.75
C PHE A 88 -1.84 3.82 -7.81
N SER A 89 -1.56 4.28 -9.03
CA SER A 89 -1.08 3.44 -10.12
C SER A 89 -2.08 2.38 -10.58
N PHE A 90 -3.12 2.85 -11.27
CA PHE A 90 -4.00 1.99 -12.07
C PHE A 90 -3.78 2.28 -13.56
N PHE A 91 -4.20 3.44 -14.06
CA PHE A 91 -3.98 3.82 -15.45
C PHE A 91 -2.52 4.19 -15.76
N THR A 92 -1.79 4.75 -14.79
CA THR A 92 -0.36 5.05 -14.95
C THR A 92 0.47 3.82 -15.33
N LEU A 93 0.01 2.59 -15.03
CA LEU A 93 0.67 1.36 -15.48
C LEU A 93 0.75 1.25 -17.01
N PHE A 94 -0.21 1.80 -17.74
CA PHE A 94 -0.20 1.79 -19.19
C PHE A 94 0.89 2.68 -19.82
N ALA A 95 1.48 3.58 -19.04
CA ALA A 95 2.64 4.36 -19.51
C ALA A 95 3.96 3.57 -19.46
N VAL A 96 4.04 2.52 -18.64
CA VAL A 96 5.30 1.78 -18.38
C VAL A 96 5.97 1.24 -19.65
N PRO A 97 5.27 0.67 -20.66
CA PRO A 97 5.88 0.24 -21.91
C PRO A 97 6.59 1.37 -22.67
N PHE A 98 6.18 2.61 -22.46
CA PHE A 98 6.69 3.80 -23.15
C PHE A 98 7.78 4.53 -22.36
N ARG A 99 8.27 3.96 -21.25
CA ARG A 99 9.19 4.63 -20.30
C ARG A 99 10.47 5.19 -20.91
N ASN A 100 10.92 4.62 -22.02
CA ASN A 100 12.14 5.04 -22.73
C ASN A 100 11.85 5.99 -23.92
N LEU A 101 10.60 6.38 -24.15
CA LEU A 101 10.19 7.23 -25.24
C LEU A 101 9.89 8.64 -24.74
N PHE A 102 10.05 9.65 -25.62
CA PHE A 102 9.75 11.07 -25.29
C PHE A 102 8.29 11.30 -24.88
N ILE A 103 7.37 10.44 -25.34
CA ILE A 103 5.94 10.49 -25.01
C ILE A 103 5.64 10.08 -23.55
N PHE A 104 6.57 9.43 -22.84
CA PHE A 104 6.31 8.90 -21.51
C PHE A 104 5.83 9.97 -20.52
N ASN A 105 6.56 11.08 -20.42
CA ASN A 105 6.23 12.12 -19.43
C ASN A 105 4.85 12.75 -19.63
N PRO A 106 4.45 13.20 -20.84
CA PRO A 106 3.11 13.72 -21.05
C PRO A 106 2.02 12.66 -20.85
N LEU A 107 2.23 11.43 -21.34
CA LEU A 107 1.30 10.33 -21.15
C LEU A 107 1.12 10.00 -19.66
N PHE A 108 2.21 9.85 -18.92
CA PHE A 108 2.18 9.59 -17.49
C PHE A 108 1.40 10.65 -16.71
N LYS A 109 1.62 11.95 -17.02
CA LYS A 109 0.89 13.06 -16.38
C LYS A 109 -0.62 12.97 -16.62
N ILE A 110 -1.04 12.68 -17.84
CA ILE A 110 -2.45 12.54 -18.17
C ILE A 110 -3.07 11.35 -17.41
N LEU A 111 -2.42 10.18 -17.47
CA LEU A 111 -2.89 8.98 -16.79
C LEU A 111 -2.89 9.15 -15.27
N TYR A 112 -1.92 9.87 -14.71
CA TYR A 112 -1.89 10.20 -13.29
C TYR A 112 -3.10 11.07 -12.88
N LEU A 113 -3.46 12.09 -13.66
CA LEU A 113 -4.65 12.91 -13.40
C LEU A 113 -5.94 12.07 -13.46
N ILE A 114 -6.03 11.13 -14.41
CA ILE A 114 -7.14 10.19 -14.49
C ILE A 114 -7.18 9.31 -13.23
N ASP A 115 -6.05 8.78 -12.78
CA ASP A 115 -5.95 7.99 -11.56
C ASP A 115 -6.44 8.77 -10.33
N GLN A 116 -6.05 10.05 -10.20
CA GLN A 116 -6.47 10.90 -9.07
C GLN A 116 -8.00 11.10 -8.98
N LEU A 117 -8.70 11.00 -10.10
CA LEU A 117 -10.16 11.11 -10.15
C LEU A 117 -10.83 9.74 -9.93
N ILE A 118 -10.40 8.73 -10.68
CA ILE A 118 -11.07 7.44 -10.75
C ILE A 118 -10.82 6.60 -9.48
N LEU A 119 -9.64 6.68 -8.90
CA LEU A 119 -9.30 5.94 -7.67
C LEU A 119 -10.02 6.48 -6.42
N LYS A 120 -10.80 7.57 -6.53
CA LYS A 120 -11.75 7.99 -5.49
C LYS A 120 -13.00 7.11 -5.45
N ILE A 121 -13.31 6.39 -6.55
CA ILE A 121 -14.49 5.53 -6.65
C ILE A 121 -14.21 4.22 -5.88
N PRO A 122 -15.05 3.87 -4.86
CA PRO A 122 -14.77 2.77 -3.95
C PRO A 122 -14.53 1.40 -4.60
N LEU A 123 -15.21 1.10 -5.71
CA LEU A 123 -15.07 -0.18 -6.42
C LEU A 123 -13.80 -0.23 -7.27
N ILE A 124 -13.39 0.90 -7.85
CA ILE A 124 -12.26 0.98 -8.78
C ILE A 124 -10.94 1.12 -8.04
N ARG A 125 -10.92 1.83 -6.90
CA ARG A 125 -9.69 2.07 -6.12
C ARG A 125 -8.97 0.78 -5.70
N ASP A 126 -9.70 -0.31 -5.53
CA ASP A 126 -9.09 -1.59 -5.16
C ASP A 126 -8.23 -2.18 -6.29
N TRP A 127 -8.41 -1.72 -7.53
CA TRP A 127 -7.58 -2.09 -8.67
C TRP A 127 -6.29 -1.27 -8.77
N ALA A 128 -6.07 -0.30 -7.89
CA ALA A 128 -4.77 0.35 -7.76
C ALA A 128 -3.67 -0.70 -7.55
N TRP A 129 -2.47 -0.42 -8.02
CA TRP A 129 -1.34 -1.30 -7.74
C TRP A 129 -0.76 -1.08 -6.35
N VAL A 130 -0.71 0.18 -5.92
CA VAL A 130 -0.05 0.59 -4.68
C VAL A 130 -1.01 1.39 -3.81
N VAL A 131 -0.91 1.18 -2.50
CA VAL A 131 -1.54 2.03 -1.49
C VAL A 131 -0.49 2.69 -0.61
N VAL A 132 -0.78 3.91 -0.19
CA VAL A 132 -0.12 4.55 0.95
C VAL A 132 -1.12 4.60 2.09
N ILE A 133 -0.74 4.01 3.21
CA ILE A 133 -1.54 3.88 4.42
C ILE A 133 -0.93 4.79 5.47
N LYS A 134 -1.70 5.69 6.06
CA LYS A 134 -1.35 6.43 7.27
C LYS A 134 -2.26 5.96 8.39
N ALA A 135 -1.69 5.27 9.37
CA ALA A 135 -2.38 4.83 10.58
C ALA A 135 -1.89 5.63 11.78
N TYR A 136 -2.80 6.14 12.59
CA TYR A 136 -2.46 7.01 13.73
C TYR A 136 -3.48 6.87 14.87
N ASN A 137 -3.14 7.45 16.03
CA ASN A 137 -3.87 7.24 17.28
C ASN A 137 -3.95 5.73 17.60
N PRO A 138 -2.81 5.08 17.95
CA PRO A 138 -2.77 3.64 18.23
C PRO A 138 -3.68 3.27 19.39
N ILE A 139 -4.37 2.13 19.26
CA ILE A 139 -5.17 1.54 20.33
C ILE A 139 -4.18 0.77 21.23
N LYS A 140 -4.18 1.11 22.52
CA LYS A 140 -3.28 0.51 23.53
C LYS A 140 -3.97 -0.63 24.29
#